data_77e98d5588684eccb53fed1f73f91ff3
#
_entry.id   77e98d5588684eccb53fed1f73f91ff3
#
_cell.length_a   1.000
_cell.length_b   1.000
_cell.length_c   1.000
_cell.angle_alpha   90.00
_cell.angle_beta   90.00
_cell.angle_gamma   90.00
#
_symmetry.space_group_name_H-M   'P 1'
#
loop_
_entity.id
_entity.type
_entity.pdbx_description
1 polymer ?
#
loop_
_entity_poly.entity_id
_entity_poly.type
_entity_poly.pdbx_seq_one_letter_code
_entity_poly.pdbx_strand_id
1 'polypeptide(L)'
;MPEAPTATVADEQELRERLRGCSTTRWLADGRVARIEGGLSNRAWRLDANGERWFVRLGHPQAARLGVDRESECAVLRAAAAAGLAPAVHACEPACGLLVTRFIDGRTWTATDAQRPGNLRRAAERLRRLHELPVPAGIHAVDYEHQARRLAATLPEGDATATLLAGQAAVAFARIGDGGRATVLCHNDLHHLNLLDDGDRLWLVDWEYGGRGNPLFDVASFLALHDLGPAATAVFLDAYGRLPAADRSRLEDACWLFDYVQWLWYRSRFPEPVGDEAWFAQRLAQRLLRCNN
;
A
#
# COMPACT_ATOMS: atom_id res chain seq x y z
N MET A 1 5.86 -14.83 -8.46
CA MET A 1 4.72 -14.73 -7.52
C MET A 1 4.26 -16.14 -7.17
N PRO A 2 4.19 -16.54 -5.90
CA PRO A 2 3.50 -17.78 -5.58
C PRO A 2 2.05 -17.67 -6.05
N GLU A 3 1.53 -18.75 -6.67
CA GLU A 3 0.13 -18.78 -7.10
C GLU A 3 -0.80 -18.60 -5.89
N ALA A 4 -1.76 -17.68 -6.03
CA ALA A 4 -2.79 -17.51 -5.00
C ALA A 4 -3.62 -18.80 -4.90
N PRO A 5 -3.94 -19.27 -3.69
CA PRO A 5 -4.73 -20.48 -3.53
C PRO A 5 -6.10 -20.31 -4.18
N THR A 6 -6.51 -21.28 -4.99
CA THR A 6 -7.85 -21.34 -5.59
C THR A 6 -8.92 -21.27 -4.52
N ALA A 7 -9.96 -20.44 -4.75
CA ALA A 7 -11.08 -20.30 -3.84
C ALA A 7 -11.72 -21.66 -3.53
N THR A 8 -11.88 -21.94 -2.25
CA THR A 8 -12.57 -23.16 -1.81
C THR A 8 -14.05 -22.84 -1.52
N VAL A 9 -14.89 -23.87 -1.52
CA VAL A 9 -16.30 -23.77 -1.07
C VAL A 9 -16.37 -23.22 0.35
N ALA A 10 -15.38 -23.54 1.19
CA ALA A 10 -15.26 -23.04 2.56
C ALA A 10 -15.04 -21.51 2.61
N ASP A 11 -14.28 -20.94 1.68
CA ASP A 11 -14.07 -19.47 1.60
C ASP A 11 -15.35 -18.70 1.29
N GLU A 12 -16.17 -19.24 0.38
CA GLU A 12 -17.46 -18.64 0.06
C GLU A 12 -18.46 -18.76 1.21
N GLN A 13 -18.46 -19.90 1.90
CA GLN A 13 -19.30 -20.08 3.08
C GLN A 13 -18.94 -19.10 4.18
N GLU A 14 -17.65 -18.95 4.50
CA GLU A 14 -17.17 -17.96 5.48
C GLU A 14 -17.59 -16.55 5.08
N LEU A 15 -17.44 -16.17 3.79
CA LEU A 15 -17.87 -14.88 3.29
C LEU A 15 -19.36 -14.63 3.57
N ARG A 16 -20.23 -15.59 3.23
CA ARG A 16 -21.68 -15.47 3.43
C ARG A 16 -22.06 -15.38 4.90
N GLU A 17 -21.38 -16.12 5.78
CA GLU A 17 -21.56 -16.05 7.23
C GLU A 17 -21.18 -14.65 7.77
N ARG A 18 -20.05 -14.09 7.35
CA ARG A 18 -19.63 -12.73 7.72
C ARG A 18 -20.61 -11.68 7.26
N LEU A 19 -21.10 -11.77 6.03
CA LEU A 19 -22.11 -10.86 5.49
C LEU A 19 -23.42 -10.92 6.28
N ARG A 20 -23.89 -12.13 6.65
CA ARG A 20 -25.12 -12.31 7.46
C ARG A 20 -24.97 -11.79 8.86
N GLY A 21 -23.78 -11.85 9.45
CA GLY A 21 -23.47 -11.39 10.80
C GLY A 21 -23.53 -9.86 10.95
N CYS A 22 -23.42 -9.11 9.87
CA CYS A 22 -23.46 -7.65 9.89
C CYS A 22 -24.81 -7.14 9.34
N SER A 23 -25.50 -6.28 10.09
CA SER A 23 -26.82 -5.76 9.72
C SER A 23 -26.81 -4.97 8.40
N THR A 24 -25.73 -4.24 8.13
CA THR A 24 -25.56 -3.40 6.92
C THR A 24 -25.29 -4.20 5.66
N THR A 25 -24.76 -5.43 5.76
CA THR A 25 -24.36 -6.26 4.62
C THR A 25 -25.16 -7.55 4.46
N ARG A 26 -26.08 -7.86 5.37
CA ARG A 26 -26.87 -9.10 5.38
C ARG A 26 -27.54 -9.40 4.04
N TRP A 27 -28.07 -8.39 3.37
CA TRP A 27 -28.77 -8.50 2.09
C TRP A 27 -27.83 -8.89 0.92
N LEU A 28 -26.51 -8.72 1.07
CA LEU A 28 -25.50 -9.15 0.10
C LEU A 28 -25.25 -10.67 0.14
N ALA A 29 -25.58 -11.33 1.26
CA ALA A 29 -25.23 -12.72 1.49
C ALA A 29 -25.83 -13.71 0.47
N ASP A 30 -26.92 -13.34 -0.19
CA ASP A 30 -27.58 -14.18 -1.19
C ASP A 30 -27.26 -13.76 -2.63
N GLY A 31 -26.37 -12.77 -2.81
CA GLY A 31 -25.87 -12.33 -4.10
C GLY A 31 -25.03 -13.38 -4.83
N ARG A 32 -24.86 -13.18 -6.14
CA ARG A 32 -23.95 -14.00 -6.95
C ARG A 32 -22.50 -13.61 -6.65
N VAL A 33 -21.69 -14.58 -6.26
CA VAL A 33 -20.30 -14.41 -5.87
C VAL A 33 -19.37 -14.81 -7.01
N ALA A 34 -18.34 -14.00 -7.26
CA ALA A 34 -17.22 -14.34 -8.13
C ALA A 34 -15.91 -13.97 -7.43
N ARG A 35 -14.97 -14.91 -7.32
CA ARG A 35 -13.65 -14.66 -6.73
C ARG A 35 -12.88 -13.65 -7.56
N ILE A 36 -12.15 -12.76 -6.89
CA ILE A 36 -11.15 -11.90 -7.50
C ILE A 36 -9.79 -12.51 -7.14
N GLU A 37 -9.07 -12.95 -8.17
CA GLU A 37 -7.73 -13.52 -8.01
C GLU A 37 -6.71 -12.42 -7.73
N GLY A 38 -5.67 -12.74 -6.97
CA GLY A 38 -4.59 -11.82 -6.60
C GLY A 38 -4.64 -11.39 -5.14
N GLY A 39 -3.57 -10.71 -4.71
CA GLY A 39 -3.36 -10.29 -3.32
C GLY A 39 -2.71 -11.38 -2.45
N LEU A 40 -1.72 -10.97 -1.64
CA LEU A 40 -0.96 -11.87 -0.76
C LEU A 40 -1.60 -12.00 0.63
N SER A 41 -2.40 -11.00 1.03
CA SER A 41 -2.83 -10.83 2.42
C SER A 41 -4.33 -11.02 2.61
N ASN A 42 -5.15 -10.82 1.58
CA ASN A 42 -6.60 -10.73 1.72
C ASN A 42 -7.30 -11.61 0.68
N ARG A 43 -8.52 -12.01 1.01
CA ARG A 43 -9.41 -12.70 0.07
C ARG A 43 -10.47 -11.72 -0.43
N ALA A 44 -10.67 -11.65 -1.74
CA ALA A 44 -11.57 -10.68 -2.35
C ALA A 44 -12.56 -11.32 -3.32
N TRP A 45 -13.73 -10.72 -3.43
CA TRP A 45 -14.82 -11.18 -4.30
C TRP A 45 -15.57 -10.00 -4.92
N ARG A 46 -16.10 -10.23 -6.12
CA ARG A 46 -17.19 -9.44 -6.67
C ARG A 46 -18.51 -10.08 -6.27
N LEU A 47 -19.42 -9.31 -5.74
CA LEU A 47 -20.81 -9.70 -5.50
C LEU A 47 -21.75 -8.92 -6.41
N ASP A 48 -22.65 -9.65 -7.08
CA ASP A 48 -23.74 -9.06 -7.85
C ASP A 48 -25.04 -9.24 -7.04
N ALA A 49 -25.62 -8.15 -6.56
CA ALA A 49 -26.83 -8.15 -5.74
C ALA A 49 -27.69 -6.92 -6.02
N ASN A 50 -29.01 -7.09 -6.13
CA ASN A 50 -29.97 -6.02 -6.38
C ASN A 50 -29.64 -5.14 -7.60
N GLY A 51 -29.11 -5.74 -8.67
CA GLY A 51 -28.73 -5.03 -9.89
C GLY A 51 -27.44 -4.21 -9.78
N GLU A 52 -26.75 -4.28 -8.66
CA GLU A 52 -25.51 -3.56 -8.38
C GLU A 52 -24.35 -4.52 -8.15
N ARG A 53 -23.13 -4.01 -8.36
CA ARG A 53 -21.89 -4.77 -8.15
C ARG A 53 -21.10 -4.20 -6.99
N TRP A 54 -20.59 -5.11 -6.16
CA TRP A 54 -19.87 -4.83 -4.94
C TRP A 54 -18.53 -5.53 -4.93
N PHE A 55 -17.50 -4.85 -4.47
CA PHE A 55 -16.25 -5.45 -4.06
C PHE A 55 -16.36 -5.82 -2.58
N VAL A 56 -16.03 -7.05 -2.24
CA VAL A 56 -16.02 -7.54 -0.86
C VAL A 56 -14.68 -8.17 -0.55
N ARG A 57 -14.11 -7.79 0.58
CA ARG A 57 -12.83 -8.32 1.05
C ARG A 57 -12.98 -8.83 2.48
N LEU A 58 -12.45 -10.03 2.71
CA LEU A 58 -12.15 -10.55 4.04
C LEU A 58 -10.66 -10.39 4.31
N GLY A 59 -10.33 -9.63 5.34
CA GLY A 59 -8.97 -9.40 5.78
C GLY A 59 -8.33 -10.66 6.37
N HIS A 60 -7.01 -10.75 6.27
CA HIS A 60 -6.25 -11.83 6.88
C HIS A 60 -6.48 -11.90 8.40
N PRO A 61 -6.70 -13.09 8.99
CA PRO A 61 -6.96 -13.23 10.44
C PRO A 61 -5.83 -12.68 11.33
N GLN A 62 -4.60 -12.67 10.83
CA GLN A 62 -3.42 -12.17 11.53
C GLN A 62 -3.01 -10.76 11.07
N ALA A 63 -3.92 -9.96 10.54
CA ALA A 63 -3.64 -8.63 9.99
C ALA A 63 -2.83 -7.74 10.96
N ALA A 64 -3.17 -7.74 12.24
CA ALA A 64 -2.45 -6.98 13.27
C ALA A 64 -0.96 -7.38 13.40
N ARG A 65 -0.65 -8.68 13.29
CA ARG A 65 0.75 -9.17 13.26
C ARG A 65 1.50 -8.68 12.01
N LEU A 66 0.76 -8.41 10.95
CA LEU A 66 1.29 -7.90 9.70
C LEU A 66 1.45 -6.36 9.71
N GLY A 67 1.12 -5.70 10.82
CA GLY A 67 1.18 -4.25 10.97
C GLY A 67 -0.03 -3.51 10.40
N VAL A 68 -1.12 -4.23 10.10
CA VAL A 68 -2.37 -3.65 9.58
C VAL A 68 -3.26 -3.24 10.75
N ASP A 69 -3.65 -1.98 10.77
CA ASP A 69 -4.63 -1.41 11.70
C ASP A 69 -5.96 -1.20 10.96
N ARG A 70 -6.92 -2.08 11.20
CA ARG A 70 -8.22 -2.06 10.50
C ARG A 70 -9.09 -0.86 10.83
N GLU A 71 -8.96 -0.27 12.02
CA GLU A 71 -9.66 0.97 12.38
C GLU A 71 -9.12 2.15 11.58
N SER A 72 -7.80 2.28 11.52
CA SER A 72 -7.13 3.28 10.70
C SER A 72 -7.42 3.09 9.21
N GLU A 73 -7.37 1.86 8.70
CA GLU A 73 -7.74 1.55 7.32
C GLU A 73 -9.15 2.05 6.99
N CYS A 74 -10.14 1.74 7.83
CA CYS A 74 -11.51 2.17 7.62
C CYS A 74 -11.66 3.70 7.62
N ALA A 75 -10.98 4.39 8.52
CA ALA A 75 -11.04 5.84 8.61
C ALA A 75 -10.38 6.52 7.39
N VAL A 76 -9.19 6.03 6.99
CA VAL A 76 -8.46 6.52 5.80
C VAL A 76 -9.27 6.29 4.54
N LEU A 77 -9.77 5.06 4.35
CA LEU A 77 -10.56 4.68 3.18
C LEU A 77 -11.84 5.53 3.05
N ARG A 78 -12.55 5.78 4.15
CA ARG A 78 -13.75 6.65 4.14
C ARG A 78 -13.41 8.09 3.76
N ALA A 79 -12.32 8.65 4.28
CA ALA A 79 -11.85 9.97 3.91
C ALA A 79 -11.47 10.05 2.42
N ALA A 80 -10.72 9.08 1.92
CA ALA A 80 -10.35 8.98 0.52
C ALA A 80 -11.58 8.79 -0.40
N ALA A 81 -12.55 7.97 -0.01
CA ALA A 81 -13.79 7.74 -0.77
C ALA A 81 -14.65 9.02 -0.84
N ALA A 82 -14.79 9.76 0.27
CA ALA A 82 -15.50 11.04 0.29
C ALA A 82 -14.86 12.08 -0.64
N ALA A 83 -13.54 12.02 -0.84
CA ALA A 83 -12.80 12.87 -1.76
C ALA A 83 -12.78 12.35 -3.22
N GLY A 84 -13.42 11.21 -3.52
CA GLY A 84 -13.43 10.58 -4.84
C GLY A 84 -12.07 10.03 -5.26
N LEU A 85 -11.23 9.65 -4.29
CA LEU A 85 -9.93 8.99 -4.52
C LEU A 85 -10.04 7.48 -4.41
N ALA A 86 -10.98 6.95 -3.63
CA ALA A 86 -11.26 5.53 -3.43
C ALA A 86 -12.71 5.20 -3.80
N PRO A 87 -13.03 3.93 -4.09
CA PRO A 87 -14.41 3.49 -4.30
C PRO A 87 -15.30 3.78 -3.08
N ALA A 88 -16.57 4.10 -3.32
CA ALA A 88 -17.52 4.40 -2.25
C ALA A 88 -17.65 3.21 -1.29
N VAL A 89 -17.50 3.49 0.01
CA VAL A 89 -17.57 2.50 1.09
C VAL A 89 -19.02 2.26 1.46
N HIS A 90 -19.44 0.99 1.43
CA HIS A 90 -20.74 0.56 1.94
C HIS A 90 -20.62 0.09 3.39
N ALA A 91 -19.67 -0.78 3.67
CA ALA A 91 -19.38 -1.26 5.01
C ALA A 91 -17.87 -1.43 5.20
N CYS A 92 -17.38 -1.10 6.37
CA CYS A 92 -16.03 -1.39 6.82
C CYS A 92 -16.10 -1.73 8.30
N GLU A 93 -15.91 -3.02 8.61
CA GLU A 93 -16.12 -3.62 9.92
C GLU A 93 -14.79 -4.19 10.45
N PRO A 94 -14.00 -3.39 11.18
CA PRO A 94 -12.68 -3.79 11.65
C PRO A 94 -12.68 -5.08 12.47
N ALA A 95 -13.68 -5.25 13.35
CA ALA A 95 -13.77 -6.38 14.27
C ALA A 95 -13.86 -7.75 13.57
N CYS A 96 -14.42 -7.80 12.36
CA CYS A 96 -14.50 -9.04 11.57
C CYS A 96 -13.70 -9.00 10.27
N GLY A 97 -12.94 -7.92 10.03
CA GLY A 97 -12.12 -7.74 8.85
C GLY A 97 -12.90 -7.67 7.53
N LEU A 98 -14.20 -7.33 7.60
CA LEU A 98 -15.07 -7.21 6.42
C LEU A 98 -15.01 -5.80 5.84
N LEU A 99 -14.70 -5.71 4.55
CA LEU A 99 -14.78 -4.50 3.76
C LEU A 99 -15.72 -4.71 2.58
N VAL A 100 -16.65 -3.79 2.38
CA VAL A 100 -17.55 -3.74 1.21
C VAL A 100 -17.50 -2.36 0.59
N THR A 101 -17.14 -2.28 -0.68
CA THR A 101 -17.15 -1.04 -1.46
C THR A 101 -17.90 -1.22 -2.78
N ARG A 102 -18.21 -0.12 -3.45
CA ARG A 102 -18.66 -0.18 -4.85
C ARG A 102 -17.63 -0.92 -5.69
N PHE A 103 -18.08 -1.81 -6.54
CA PHE A 103 -17.22 -2.43 -7.55
C PHE A 103 -16.96 -1.43 -8.67
N ILE A 104 -15.71 -1.24 -9.02
CA ILE A 104 -15.31 -0.39 -10.14
C ILE A 104 -14.97 -1.28 -11.33
N ASP A 105 -15.66 -1.06 -12.45
CA ASP A 105 -15.30 -1.69 -13.72
C ASP A 105 -14.09 -1.00 -14.31
N GLY A 106 -12.96 -1.58 -14.09
CA GLY A 106 -11.68 -1.06 -14.52
C GLY A 106 -10.62 -2.13 -14.50
N ARG A 107 -9.41 -1.77 -14.83
CA ARG A 107 -8.24 -2.62 -14.68
C ARG A 107 -7.18 -1.96 -13.81
N THR A 108 -6.46 -2.73 -13.05
CA THR A 108 -5.26 -2.26 -12.39
C THR A 108 -4.18 -1.96 -13.44
N TRP A 109 -3.34 -0.99 -13.14
CA TRP A 109 -2.22 -0.69 -14.02
C TRP A 109 -1.22 -1.85 -14.06
N THR A 110 -0.44 -1.87 -15.10
CA THR A 110 0.79 -2.66 -15.20
C THR A 110 1.99 -1.78 -14.81
N ALA A 111 3.14 -2.38 -14.55
CA ALA A 111 4.37 -1.63 -14.33
C ALA A 111 4.70 -0.70 -15.52
N THR A 112 4.39 -1.13 -16.76
CA THR A 112 4.56 -0.30 -17.96
C THR A 112 3.60 0.88 -18.00
N ASP A 113 2.35 0.71 -17.54
CA ASP A 113 1.40 1.84 -17.45
C ASP A 113 1.92 2.91 -16.49
N ALA A 114 2.49 2.52 -15.35
CA ALA A 114 3.03 3.43 -14.34
C ALA A 114 4.25 4.23 -14.81
N GLN A 115 4.87 3.86 -15.93
CA GLN A 115 6.01 4.59 -16.50
C GLN A 115 5.62 5.59 -17.60
N ARG A 116 4.36 5.58 -18.07
CA ARG A 116 3.90 6.49 -19.13
C ARG A 116 3.75 7.92 -18.58
N PRO A 117 4.29 8.96 -19.26
CA PRO A 117 4.27 10.33 -18.75
C PRO A 117 2.87 10.86 -18.37
N GLY A 118 1.84 10.52 -19.15
CA GLY A 118 0.46 10.90 -18.84
C GLY A 118 -0.06 10.25 -17.55
N ASN A 119 0.28 8.98 -17.33
CA ASN A 119 -0.10 8.23 -16.15
C ASN A 119 0.70 8.67 -14.91
N LEU A 120 1.98 9.01 -15.07
CA LEU A 120 2.78 9.60 -13.98
C LEU A 120 2.12 10.86 -13.42
N ARG A 121 1.61 11.74 -14.31
CA ARG A 121 0.89 12.95 -13.88
C ARG A 121 -0.39 12.59 -13.14
N ARG A 122 -1.20 11.65 -13.66
CA ARG A 122 -2.44 11.20 -13.01
C ARG A 122 -2.17 10.63 -11.62
N ALA A 123 -1.17 9.78 -11.46
CA ALA A 123 -0.80 9.20 -10.16
C ALA A 123 -0.33 10.28 -9.19
N ALA A 124 0.56 11.17 -9.63
CA ALA A 124 1.08 12.27 -8.83
C ALA A 124 -0.03 13.22 -8.35
N GLU A 125 -0.99 13.56 -9.22
CA GLU A 125 -2.15 14.41 -8.88
C GLU A 125 -3.07 13.72 -7.86
N ARG A 126 -3.29 12.40 -7.99
CA ARG A 126 -4.08 11.65 -7.01
C ARG A 126 -3.39 11.61 -5.65
N LEU A 127 -2.08 11.37 -5.63
CA LEU A 127 -1.30 11.37 -4.41
C LEU A 127 -1.28 12.75 -3.75
N ARG A 128 -1.07 13.82 -4.53
CA ARG A 128 -1.16 15.18 -4.02
C ARG A 128 -2.50 15.47 -3.37
N ARG A 129 -3.61 15.10 -4.04
CA ARG A 129 -4.96 15.29 -3.48
C ARG A 129 -5.17 14.52 -2.19
N LEU A 130 -4.62 13.30 -2.07
CA LEU A 130 -4.65 12.52 -0.84
C LEU A 130 -3.96 13.27 0.30
N HIS A 131 -2.76 13.79 0.05
CA HIS A 131 -1.96 14.53 1.05
C HIS A 131 -2.55 15.91 1.42
N GLU A 132 -3.53 16.41 0.63
CA GLU A 132 -4.29 17.62 0.93
C GLU A 132 -5.50 17.38 1.84
N LEU A 133 -5.91 16.14 2.01
CA LEU A 133 -7.06 15.82 2.85
C LEU A 133 -6.76 16.06 4.32
N PRO A 134 -7.75 16.54 5.09
CA PRO A 134 -7.62 16.59 6.53
C PRO A 134 -7.42 15.16 7.09
N VAL A 135 -6.48 15.05 8.01
CA VAL A 135 -6.19 13.77 8.68
C VAL A 135 -7.29 13.49 9.70
N PRO A 136 -8.07 12.41 9.58
CA PRO A 136 -9.10 12.06 10.56
C PRO A 136 -8.49 11.82 11.95
N ALA A 137 -9.26 12.11 13.00
CA ALA A 137 -8.82 11.85 14.36
C ALA A 137 -8.69 10.34 14.63
N GLY A 138 -7.75 9.98 15.50
CA GLY A 138 -7.56 8.58 15.91
C GLY A 138 -6.82 7.69 14.93
N ILE A 139 -6.41 8.21 13.76
CA ILE A 139 -5.62 7.42 12.81
C ILE A 139 -4.21 7.18 13.35
N HIS A 140 -3.77 5.94 13.20
CA HIS A 140 -2.45 5.51 13.60
C HIS A 140 -1.35 6.26 12.80
N ALA A 141 -0.24 6.55 13.48
CA ALA A 141 0.92 7.13 12.83
C ALA A 141 1.78 6.02 12.23
N VAL A 142 2.12 6.16 10.95
CA VAL A 142 3.05 5.26 10.26
C VAL A 142 4.47 5.80 10.47
N ASP A 143 5.26 5.03 11.18
CA ASP A 143 6.67 5.28 11.46
C ASP A 143 7.51 4.20 10.79
N TYR A 144 8.15 4.54 9.68
CA TYR A 144 8.97 3.62 8.90
C TYR A 144 10.20 3.13 9.67
N GLU A 145 10.78 3.95 10.53
CA GLU A 145 11.92 3.55 11.35
C GLU A 145 11.51 2.52 12.40
N HIS A 146 10.39 2.77 13.10
CA HIS A 146 9.83 1.82 14.03
C HIS A 146 9.44 0.50 13.34
N GLN A 147 8.81 0.59 12.17
CA GLN A 147 8.45 -0.59 11.36
C GLN A 147 9.68 -1.40 10.95
N ALA A 148 10.74 -0.74 10.48
CA ALA A 148 12.00 -1.39 10.11
C ALA A 148 12.61 -2.12 11.31
N ARG A 149 12.70 -1.47 12.47
CA ARG A 149 13.23 -2.10 13.70
C ARG A 149 12.41 -3.32 14.12
N ARG A 150 11.08 -3.22 14.05
CA ARG A 150 10.17 -4.32 14.40
C ARG A 150 10.34 -5.52 13.46
N LEU A 151 10.43 -5.29 12.15
CA LEU A 151 10.65 -6.34 11.17
C LEU A 151 12.06 -6.97 11.32
N ALA A 152 13.10 -6.15 11.48
CA ALA A 152 14.46 -6.63 11.69
C ALA A 152 14.59 -7.53 12.93
N ALA A 153 13.86 -7.22 14.01
CA ALA A 153 13.85 -8.04 15.23
C ALA A 153 13.24 -9.43 15.05
N THR A 154 12.56 -9.72 13.93
CA THR A 154 12.02 -11.04 13.61
C THR A 154 13.01 -11.92 12.82
N LEU A 155 14.12 -11.35 12.35
CA LEU A 155 15.11 -12.08 11.57
C LEU A 155 16.04 -12.91 12.49
N PRO A 156 16.66 -13.97 11.96
CA PRO A 156 17.61 -14.77 12.72
C PRO A 156 18.78 -13.94 13.25
N GLU A 157 19.21 -14.23 14.46
CA GLU A 157 20.43 -13.64 15.03
C GLU A 157 21.64 -13.97 14.16
N GLY A 158 22.52 -12.97 13.95
CA GLY A 158 23.76 -13.17 13.18
C GLY A 158 23.59 -13.06 11.66
N ASP A 159 22.44 -12.63 11.14
CA ASP A 159 22.30 -12.30 9.73
C ASP A 159 23.18 -11.09 9.38
N ALA A 160 24.32 -11.37 8.73
CA ALA A 160 25.32 -10.35 8.39
C ALA A 160 24.76 -9.30 7.41
N THR A 161 23.89 -9.71 6.48
CA THR A 161 23.25 -8.80 5.52
C THR A 161 22.27 -7.87 6.24
N ALA A 162 21.44 -8.41 7.12
CA ALA A 162 20.51 -7.61 7.92
C ALA A 162 21.26 -6.61 8.81
N THR A 163 22.35 -7.02 9.43
CA THR A 163 23.19 -6.14 10.28
C THR A 163 23.81 -4.99 9.48
N LEU A 164 24.36 -5.28 8.30
CA LEU A 164 24.95 -4.27 7.42
C LEU A 164 23.90 -3.25 6.96
N LEU A 165 22.76 -3.75 6.46
CA LEU A 165 21.67 -2.89 5.97
C LEU A 165 21.04 -2.06 7.10
N ALA A 166 20.91 -2.60 8.31
CA ALA A 166 20.43 -1.86 9.48
C ALA A 166 21.33 -0.67 9.84
N GLY A 167 22.65 -0.84 9.77
CA GLY A 167 23.60 0.26 9.99
C GLY A 167 23.43 1.39 8.96
N GLN A 168 23.24 1.04 7.70
CA GLN A 168 22.98 2.01 6.62
C GLN A 168 21.62 2.69 6.78
N ALA A 169 20.58 1.92 7.15
CA ALA A 169 19.25 2.45 7.40
C ALA A 169 19.26 3.49 8.54
N ALA A 170 20.01 3.25 9.62
CA ALA A 170 20.13 4.20 10.71
C ALA A 170 20.71 5.55 10.23
N VAL A 171 21.70 5.54 9.35
CA VAL A 171 22.26 6.77 8.75
C VAL A 171 21.24 7.46 7.86
N ALA A 172 20.52 6.72 7.00
CA ALA A 172 19.51 7.28 6.11
C ALA A 172 18.30 7.86 6.89
N PHE A 173 17.81 7.16 7.94
CA PHE A 173 16.78 7.70 8.83
C PHE A 173 17.24 8.98 9.53
N ALA A 174 18.48 9.04 10.01
CA ALA A 174 19.01 10.25 10.63
C ALA A 174 19.09 11.44 9.65
N ARG A 175 19.38 11.21 8.37
CA ARG A 175 19.37 12.26 7.33
C ARG A 175 17.97 12.74 7.00
N ILE A 176 16.98 11.83 6.93
CA ILE A 176 15.58 12.21 6.74
C ILE A 176 15.11 12.99 7.96
N GLY A 177 15.40 12.52 9.18
CA GLY A 177 14.97 13.10 10.44
C GLY A 177 13.44 13.12 10.57
N ASP A 178 12.95 13.39 11.73
CA ASP A 178 11.53 13.67 11.98
C ASP A 178 11.14 15.11 11.62
N GLY A 179 12.13 16.01 11.55
CA GLY A 179 12.11 17.34 10.94
C GLY A 179 10.92 18.25 11.26
N GLY A 180 10.09 17.91 12.24
CA GLY A 180 8.85 18.68 12.52
C GLY A 180 7.90 18.74 11.32
N ARG A 181 7.98 17.78 10.39
CA ARG A 181 7.17 17.76 9.18
C ARG A 181 5.71 17.57 9.49
N ALA A 182 4.88 18.31 8.76
CA ALA A 182 3.46 18.04 8.78
C ALA A 182 3.21 16.61 8.35
N THR A 183 2.58 15.82 9.21
CA THR A 183 2.08 14.51 8.84
C THR A 183 0.78 14.68 8.06
N VAL A 184 0.64 13.93 6.97
CA VAL A 184 -0.52 13.94 6.08
C VAL A 184 -1.17 12.57 6.04
N LEU A 185 -2.30 12.47 5.38
CA LEU A 185 -2.93 11.20 5.08
C LEU A 185 -2.14 10.51 3.98
N CYS A 186 -1.56 9.34 4.28
CA CYS A 186 -0.73 8.55 3.37
C CYS A 186 -1.37 7.22 3.01
N HIS A 187 -1.05 6.71 1.82
CA HIS A 187 -1.41 5.36 1.37
C HIS A 187 -0.42 4.31 1.87
N ASN A 188 0.86 4.63 1.84
CA ASN A 188 2.01 3.83 2.27
C ASN A 188 2.27 2.53 1.47
N ASP A 189 1.49 2.27 0.43
CA ASP A 189 1.67 1.11 -0.46
C ASP A 189 1.22 1.44 -1.89
N LEU A 190 1.69 2.57 -2.44
CA LEU A 190 1.24 3.04 -3.75
C LEU A 190 2.05 2.40 -4.87
N HIS A 191 1.59 1.27 -5.39
CA HIS A 191 2.14 0.61 -6.57
C HIS A 191 1.07 0.42 -7.66
N HIS A 192 1.49 -0.04 -8.85
CA HIS A 192 0.61 -0.12 -10.02
C HIS A 192 -0.62 -1.01 -9.83
N LEU A 193 -0.54 -2.08 -9.03
CA LEU A 193 -1.69 -2.95 -8.75
C LEU A 193 -2.72 -2.29 -7.82
N ASN A 194 -2.32 -1.24 -7.08
CA ASN A 194 -3.20 -0.44 -6.23
C ASN A 194 -3.76 0.81 -6.95
N LEU A 195 -3.53 0.89 -8.26
CA LEU A 195 -4.05 1.92 -9.16
C LEU A 195 -5.04 1.31 -10.14
N LEU A 196 -6.34 1.49 -9.86
CA LEU A 196 -7.44 0.95 -10.67
C LEU A 196 -7.98 2.04 -11.60
N ASP A 197 -7.91 1.80 -12.90
CA ASP A 197 -8.29 2.75 -13.95
C ASP A 197 -9.57 2.28 -14.64
N ASP A 198 -10.63 3.09 -14.59
CA ASP A 198 -11.91 2.82 -15.25
C ASP A 198 -12.05 3.52 -16.61
N GLY A 199 -10.97 4.19 -17.06
CA GLY A 199 -10.93 4.97 -18.29
C GLY A 199 -11.13 6.47 -18.05
N ASP A 200 -12.02 6.84 -17.14
CA ASP A 200 -12.31 8.22 -16.77
C ASP A 200 -11.51 8.66 -15.53
N ARG A 201 -11.40 7.77 -14.57
CA ARG A 201 -10.79 8.04 -13.25
C ARG A 201 -9.73 7.03 -12.90
N LEU A 202 -8.76 7.49 -12.10
CA LEU A 202 -7.80 6.65 -11.43
C LEU A 202 -8.18 6.55 -9.96
N TRP A 203 -8.49 5.33 -9.51
CA TRP A 203 -8.88 5.02 -8.14
C TRP A 203 -7.69 4.44 -7.39
N LEU A 204 -7.52 4.85 -6.14
CA LEU A 204 -6.56 4.25 -5.23
C LEU A 204 -7.29 3.15 -4.45
N VAL A 205 -6.71 1.96 -4.41
CA VAL A 205 -7.30 0.78 -3.74
C VAL A 205 -6.26 0.12 -2.82
N ASP A 206 -6.72 -0.76 -1.95
CA ASP A 206 -5.91 -1.48 -0.94
C ASP A 206 -5.23 -0.56 0.08
N TRP A 207 -6.06 -0.03 0.97
CA TRP A 207 -5.69 0.97 1.98
C TRP A 207 -5.19 0.36 3.30
N GLU A 208 -4.82 -0.92 3.33
CA GLU A 208 -4.52 -1.63 4.59
C GLU A 208 -3.30 -1.07 5.36
N TYR A 209 -2.41 -0.36 4.67
CA TYR A 209 -1.28 0.36 5.28
C TYR A 209 -1.53 1.87 5.40
N GLY A 210 -2.73 2.33 5.05
CA GLY A 210 -3.09 3.75 5.12
C GLY A 210 -3.02 4.30 6.54
N GLY A 211 -2.48 5.50 6.67
CA GLY A 211 -2.29 6.11 7.98
C GLY A 211 -1.81 7.55 7.89
N ARG A 212 -1.48 8.12 9.04
CA ARG A 212 -0.88 9.45 9.14
C ARG A 212 0.65 9.33 9.05
N GLY A 213 1.27 9.93 8.06
CA GLY A 213 2.69 9.75 7.81
C GLY A 213 3.39 10.92 7.14
N ASN A 214 4.66 10.73 6.86
CA ASN A 214 5.48 11.65 6.09
C ASN A 214 5.21 11.42 4.59
N PRO A 215 4.72 12.43 3.84
CA PRO A 215 4.40 12.30 2.42
C PRO A 215 5.59 11.89 1.54
N LEU A 216 6.82 12.11 2.02
CA LEU A 216 8.03 11.71 1.32
C LEU A 216 8.07 10.20 1.06
N PHE A 217 7.59 9.37 1.99
CA PHE A 217 7.58 7.92 1.83
C PHE A 217 6.54 7.43 0.82
N ASP A 218 5.39 8.10 0.70
CA ASP A 218 4.42 7.78 -0.36
C ASP A 218 4.98 8.11 -1.74
N VAL A 219 5.65 9.26 -1.89
CA VAL A 219 6.36 9.62 -3.12
C VAL A 219 7.46 8.60 -3.41
N ALA A 220 8.30 8.29 -2.41
CA ALA A 220 9.40 7.35 -2.54
C ALA A 220 8.92 5.94 -2.92
N SER A 221 7.81 5.46 -2.33
CA SER A 221 7.24 4.15 -2.65
C SER A 221 6.89 4.03 -4.14
N PHE A 222 6.20 5.04 -4.69
CA PHE A 222 5.84 5.04 -6.09
C PHE A 222 7.08 5.07 -7.01
N LEU A 223 8.04 5.95 -6.73
CA LEU A 223 9.26 6.06 -7.53
C LEU A 223 10.11 4.79 -7.47
N ALA A 224 10.24 4.24 -6.27
CA ALA A 224 11.05 3.06 -6.03
C ALA A 224 10.45 1.81 -6.66
N LEU A 225 9.17 1.52 -6.45
CA LEU A 225 8.51 0.31 -6.97
C LEU A 225 8.46 0.25 -8.50
N HIS A 226 8.47 1.40 -9.17
CA HIS A 226 8.46 1.45 -10.63
C HIS A 226 9.83 1.72 -11.24
N ASP A 227 10.89 1.78 -10.42
CA ASP A 227 12.28 2.05 -10.85
C ASP A 227 12.38 3.24 -11.81
N LEU A 228 11.73 4.36 -11.43
CA LEU A 228 11.64 5.52 -12.31
C LEU A 228 12.99 6.19 -12.46
N GLY A 229 13.45 6.30 -13.69
CA GLY A 229 14.65 7.08 -14.03
C GLY A 229 14.44 8.60 -13.88
N PRO A 230 15.52 9.41 -13.96
CA PRO A 230 15.47 10.84 -13.66
C PRO A 230 14.40 11.62 -14.42
N ALA A 231 14.21 11.35 -15.72
CA ALA A 231 13.22 12.04 -16.54
C ALA A 231 11.78 11.74 -16.11
N ALA A 232 11.46 10.47 -15.83
CA ALA A 232 10.14 10.05 -15.35
C ALA A 232 9.87 10.58 -13.93
N THR A 233 10.88 10.55 -13.05
CA THR A 233 10.84 11.16 -11.71
C THR A 233 10.54 12.65 -11.79
N ALA A 234 11.19 13.39 -12.70
CA ALA A 234 10.93 14.81 -12.89
C ALA A 234 9.47 15.07 -13.29
N VAL A 235 8.90 14.29 -14.24
CA VAL A 235 7.49 14.40 -14.64
C VAL A 235 6.55 14.17 -13.46
N PHE A 236 6.83 13.14 -12.63
CA PHE A 236 6.00 12.84 -11.46
C PHE A 236 6.08 13.97 -10.42
N LEU A 237 7.29 14.43 -10.07
CA LEU A 237 7.49 15.46 -9.05
C LEU A 237 6.94 16.83 -9.49
N ASP A 238 7.02 17.16 -10.77
CA ASP A 238 6.43 18.38 -11.32
C ASP A 238 4.90 18.39 -11.16
N ALA A 239 4.24 17.28 -11.50
CA ALA A 239 2.80 17.13 -11.33
C ALA A 239 2.36 17.03 -9.85
N TYR A 240 3.17 16.42 -9.00
CA TYR A 240 2.96 16.40 -7.57
C TYR A 240 3.08 17.80 -6.94
N GLY A 241 4.08 18.56 -7.33
CA GLY A 241 4.22 20.02 -7.10
C GLY A 241 4.51 20.46 -5.67
N ARG A 242 4.32 19.62 -4.65
CA ARG A 242 4.36 20.02 -3.23
C ARG A 242 5.56 19.54 -2.44
N LEU A 243 6.51 18.86 -3.10
CA LEU A 243 7.67 18.36 -2.36
C LEU A 243 8.64 19.53 -2.06
N PRO A 244 8.88 19.88 -0.76
CA PRO A 244 9.84 20.92 -0.39
C PRO A 244 11.23 20.61 -0.93
N ALA A 245 12.03 21.65 -1.20
CA ALA A 245 13.41 21.46 -1.72
C ALA A 245 14.27 20.58 -0.78
N ALA A 246 14.11 20.73 0.52
CA ALA A 246 14.78 19.89 1.51
C ALA A 246 14.38 18.41 1.43
N ASP A 247 13.16 18.10 1.02
CA ASP A 247 12.68 16.74 0.85
C ASP A 247 13.13 16.14 -0.48
N ARG A 248 13.31 16.97 -1.52
CA ARG A 248 13.90 16.50 -2.80
C ARG A 248 15.33 15.97 -2.61
N SER A 249 16.15 16.62 -1.77
CA SER A 249 17.51 16.15 -1.48
C SER A 249 17.56 14.84 -0.68
N ARG A 250 16.45 14.48 -0.01
CA ARG A 250 16.31 13.26 0.81
C ARG A 250 15.56 12.13 0.11
N LEU A 251 15.10 12.40 -1.12
CA LEU A 251 14.26 11.45 -1.86
C LEU A 251 14.97 10.13 -2.15
N GLU A 252 16.28 10.17 -2.42
CA GLU A 252 17.08 8.96 -2.65
C GLU A 252 17.19 8.12 -1.37
N ASP A 253 17.45 8.77 -0.21
CA ASP A 253 17.44 8.09 1.08
C ASP A 253 16.06 7.47 1.36
N ALA A 254 14.96 8.20 1.07
CA ALA A 254 13.61 7.69 1.26
C ALA A 254 13.29 6.50 0.34
N CYS A 255 13.71 6.54 -0.92
CA CYS A 255 13.56 5.40 -1.84
C CYS A 255 14.38 4.19 -1.36
N TRP A 256 15.59 4.41 -0.86
CA TRP A 256 16.42 3.34 -0.32
C TRP A 256 15.80 2.74 0.94
N LEU A 257 15.31 3.57 1.86
CA LEU A 257 14.63 3.12 3.08
C LEU A 257 13.32 2.37 2.77
N PHE A 258 12.58 2.81 1.76
CA PHE A 258 11.40 2.07 1.31
C PHE A 258 11.80 0.67 0.83
N ASP A 259 12.78 0.55 -0.06
CA ASP A 259 13.29 -0.74 -0.52
C ASP A 259 13.78 -1.62 0.65
N TYR A 260 14.43 -1.01 1.65
CA TYR A 260 14.90 -1.71 2.86
C TYR A 260 13.74 -2.27 3.68
N VAL A 261 12.68 -1.48 3.92
CA VAL A 261 11.50 -1.95 4.65
C VAL A 261 10.79 -3.07 3.89
N GLN A 262 10.69 -2.97 2.57
CA GLN A 262 10.13 -4.03 1.73
C GLN A 262 10.97 -5.31 1.78
N TRP A 263 12.29 -5.21 1.69
CA TRP A 263 13.20 -6.34 1.86
C TRP A 263 13.00 -7.04 3.21
N LEU A 264 12.95 -6.27 4.30
CA LEU A 264 12.66 -6.79 5.64
C LEU A 264 11.30 -7.48 5.70
N TRP A 265 10.29 -6.92 5.05
CA TRP A 265 8.94 -7.47 5.02
C TRP A 265 8.91 -8.85 4.35
N TYR A 266 9.54 -9.01 3.19
CA TYR A 266 9.65 -10.30 2.52
C TYR A 266 10.48 -11.29 3.35
N ARG A 267 11.64 -10.85 3.83
CA ARG A 267 12.56 -11.68 4.62
C ARG A 267 11.95 -12.20 5.93
N SER A 268 11.10 -11.40 6.56
CA SER A 268 10.40 -11.79 7.79
C SER A 268 9.26 -12.78 7.60
N ARG A 269 8.80 -12.97 6.36
CA ARG A 269 7.61 -13.79 6.05
C ARG A 269 7.91 -15.09 5.34
N PHE A 270 8.92 -15.09 4.53
CA PHE A 270 9.27 -16.23 3.70
C PHE A 270 10.61 -16.81 4.18
N PRO A 271 10.65 -18.06 4.69
CA PRO A 271 11.89 -18.68 5.18
C PRO A 271 12.92 -18.87 4.07
N GLU A 272 12.44 -19.12 2.84
CA GLU A 272 13.28 -19.19 1.65
C GLU A 272 13.15 -17.90 0.84
N PRO A 273 14.26 -17.36 0.26
CA PRO A 273 14.21 -16.17 -0.56
C PRO A 273 13.22 -16.31 -1.71
N VAL A 274 12.31 -15.35 -1.82
CA VAL A 274 11.40 -15.23 -2.97
C VAL A 274 11.94 -14.23 -3.98
N GLY A 275 11.50 -14.31 -5.23
CA GLY A 275 12.01 -13.45 -6.31
C GLY A 275 11.96 -11.95 -5.98
N ASP A 276 10.89 -11.51 -5.32
CA ASP A 276 10.73 -10.10 -4.92
C ASP A 276 11.76 -9.69 -3.84
N GLU A 277 12.10 -10.57 -2.88
CA GLU A 277 13.16 -10.31 -1.91
C GLU A 277 14.52 -10.11 -2.61
N ALA A 278 14.86 -11.00 -3.54
CA ALA A 278 16.12 -10.89 -4.30
C ALA A 278 16.16 -9.60 -5.13
N TRP A 279 15.04 -9.19 -5.69
CA TRP A 279 14.91 -7.94 -6.44
C TRP A 279 15.18 -6.72 -5.52
N PHE A 280 14.59 -6.67 -4.33
CA PHE A 280 14.86 -5.59 -3.38
C PHE A 280 16.32 -5.60 -2.89
N ALA A 281 16.90 -6.77 -2.59
CA ALA A 281 18.31 -6.90 -2.20
C ALA A 281 19.26 -6.36 -3.28
N GLN A 282 19.00 -6.68 -4.55
CA GLN A 282 19.78 -6.15 -5.68
C GLN A 282 19.66 -4.64 -5.81
N ARG A 283 18.48 -4.08 -5.63
CA ARG A 283 18.25 -2.62 -5.70
C ARG A 283 18.94 -1.88 -4.56
N LEU A 284 18.88 -2.41 -3.35
CA LEU A 284 19.58 -1.85 -2.20
C LEU A 284 21.07 -1.74 -2.49
N ALA A 285 21.69 -2.78 -3.04
CA ALA A 285 23.10 -2.77 -3.42
C ALA A 285 23.41 -1.75 -4.53
N GLN A 286 22.56 -1.66 -5.56
CA GLN A 286 22.74 -0.71 -6.68
C GLN A 286 22.63 0.76 -6.23
N ARG A 287 21.67 1.08 -5.34
CA ARG A 287 21.51 2.45 -4.81
C ARG A 287 22.67 2.87 -3.94
N LEU A 288 23.27 1.94 -3.15
CA LEU A 288 24.47 2.23 -2.37
C LEU A 288 25.66 2.59 -3.24
N LEU A 289 25.83 1.93 -4.38
CA LEU A 289 26.91 2.26 -5.31
C LEU A 289 26.75 3.66 -5.94
N ARG A 290 25.51 4.14 -6.11
CA ARG A 290 25.22 5.50 -6.62
C ARG A 290 25.48 6.59 -5.57
N CYS A 291 25.24 6.32 -4.30
CA CYS A 291 25.46 7.28 -3.21
C CYS A 291 26.94 7.49 -2.87
N ASN A 292 27.82 6.58 -3.28
CA ASN A 292 29.27 6.63 -3.01
C ASN A 292 30.10 7.22 -4.17
N ASN A 293 29.47 7.58 -5.28
CA ASN A 293 30.06 8.27 -6.44
C ASN A 293 29.50 9.69 -6.55
#